data_2a3951c0dcd2cc3c8cf8d42b13612919
#
_entry.id   2a3951c0dcd2cc3c8cf8d42b13612919
#
_cell.length_a   1.000
_cell.length_b   1.000
_cell.length_c   1.000
_cell.angle_alpha   90.00
_cell.angle_beta   90.00
_cell.angle_gamma   90.00
#
_symmetry.space_group_name_H-M   'P 1'
#
loop_
_entity.id
_entity.type
_entity.pdbx_description
1 polymer ?
#
loop_
_entity_poly.entity_id
_entity_poly.type
_entity_poly.pdbx_seq_one_letter_code
_entity_poly.pdbx_strand_id
1 'polypeptide(L)'
;MPSKASSRSDANEPRESSDVATRRGKMKVTDAVPAFADAFDFEEFNQMQREALPGVLETDHNVVAAAPTASGKTALAELAICKTLAAGGTALFIAPLRALTNEKEREWERFEDLGYSVYVVSGERDLNPRRAERADVLVTTPEKADSATRKHDAARYAFVTDVDCVVIDEVHLLDSETRGAVLEVTVSRLRRLQDPRIVALSATMPNVDDVAEWLDAPPETTYAFGDEYRPVDLETGVKTYSHGSNAFADKYRRLYRALDLAEPHLREDGQALVFVSSRQDTVQAAKKARDEITDRDVPMASRGDYDFHTEAAELSNDTLRQSVLDGVGFHHAGLSKGDRDRVEAWFKRGKIGILFSTSTLAWGVNLPARCVVIRDTKYHDPLEGETDISPLDVLQMLGRAGRPGYDDVGYGWVVCDRGDADTYRELLREGKPIESRLAAELPAHLNAEVAMGTIRGLDDVMAWLETTFYYVRARSEPDAYGFDGLRDRVRDTLESLVDEGFVAADDELRVEPTTLGRLASKYYLRLETARRFRELAGRERLTADGILATVAGAAEFDSVSARAAEADAVDRILEGHDTALEDGHRKVFAILLASMADTV
;
A
#
# COMPACT_ATOMS: atom_id res chain seq x y z
N MET A 1 32.23 9.44 -77.70
CA MET A 1 32.33 8.03 -78.12
C MET A 1 33.38 7.34 -77.29
N PRO A 2 33.21 6.06 -76.99
CA PRO A 2 32.25 5.42 -76.10
C PRO A 2 33.02 4.65 -74.97
N SER A 3 32.43 4.16 -73.92
CA SER A 3 31.96 2.78 -73.84
C SER A 3 31.56 2.49 -72.41
N LYS A 4 30.46 2.10 -72.21
CA LYS A 4 29.80 0.95 -71.60
C LYS A 4 30.67 0.02 -70.75
N ALA A 5 30.25 -0.20 -69.51
CA ALA A 5 29.95 -1.53 -68.91
C ALA A 5 29.54 -1.30 -67.46
N SER A 6 28.38 -1.56 -67.13
CA SER A 6 27.65 -2.77 -66.75
C SER A 6 27.73 -3.05 -65.27
N SER A 7 26.64 -2.70 -64.67
CA SER A 7 25.94 -3.22 -63.48
C SER A 7 26.34 -4.62 -63.00
N ARG A 8 26.48 -4.77 -61.69
CA ARG A 8 25.88 -5.92 -60.99
C ARG A 8 25.46 -5.50 -59.57
N SER A 9 24.20 -5.60 -59.35
CA SER A 9 23.50 -5.62 -58.09
C SER A 9 23.92 -6.85 -57.32
N ASP A 10 24.31 -6.67 -56.06
CA ASP A 10 24.22 -7.74 -55.09
C ASP A 10 23.12 -7.41 -54.10
N ALA A 11 22.20 -8.33 -54.11
CA ALA A 11 21.00 -8.36 -53.31
C ALA A 11 21.35 -8.37 -51.82
N ASN A 12 20.73 -7.45 -51.14
CA ASN A 12 20.62 -7.46 -49.66
C ASN A 12 19.54 -8.51 -49.32
N GLU A 13 19.97 -9.69 -48.89
CA GLU A 13 19.08 -10.69 -48.30
C GLU A 13 18.52 -10.14 -46.98
N PRO A 14 17.21 -10.25 -46.76
CA PRO A 14 16.62 -9.87 -45.51
C PRO A 14 17.06 -10.90 -44.43
N ARG A 15 17.76 -10.41 -43.40
CA ARG A 15 18.01 -11.19 -42.20
C ARG A 15 16.65 -11.58 -41.61
N GLU A 16 16.49 -12.85 -41.41
CA GLU A 16 15.36 -13.55 -40.85
C GLU A 16 14.86 -12.91 -39.53
N SER A 17 13.72 -12.26 -39.65
CA SER A 17 12.85 -11.93 -38.51
C SER A 17 11.93 -13.12 -38.22
N SER A 18 12.50 -14.27 -37.84
CA SER A 18 11.73 -15.50 -37.68
C SER A 18 11.63 -16.04 -36.26
N ASP A 19 12.15 -15.36 -35.23
CA ASP A 19 12.09 -15.85 -33.85
C ASP A 19 11.11 -15.12 -32.92
N VAL A 20 10.44 -14.05 -33.36
CA VAL A 20 9.45 -13.33 -32.55
C VAL A 20 8.01 -13.82 -32.76
N ALA A 21 7.75 -14.56 -33.82
CA ALA A 21 6.39 -15.01 -34.17
C ALA A 21 5.94 -16.33 -33.49
N THR A 22 6.81 -17.02 -32.75
CA THR A 22 6.52 -18.37 -32.26
C THR A 22 6.06 -18.43 -30.79
N ARG A 23 5.92 -17.31 -30.09
CA ARG A 23 5.42 -17.26 -28.69
C ARG A 23 3.93 -16.94 -28.56
N ARG A 24 3.13 -17.09 -29.60
CA ARG A 24 1.67 -16.88 -29.60
C ARG A 24 0.84 -18.10 -29.20
N GLY A 25 1.45 -19.14 -28.65
CA GLY A 25 0.71 -20.32 -28.16
C GLY A 25 0.04 -20.04 -26.81
N LYS A 26 -1.20 -20.54 -26.63
CA LYS A 26 -1.85 -20.61 -25.33
C LYS A 26 -1.00 -21.50 -24.41
N MET A 27 -0.68 -21.02 -23.21
CA MET A 27 0.06 -21.78 -22.21
C MET A 27 -0.87 -22.05 -21.03
N LYS A 28 -1.04 -23.31 -20.69
CA LYS A 28 -1.91 -23.69 -19.59
C LYS A 28 -1.15 -23.75 -18.27
N VAL A 29 -1.86 -23.53 -17.18
CA VAL A 29 -1.33 -23.65 -15.82
C VAL A 29 -0.82 -25.07 -15.58
N THR A 30 -1.55 -26.09 -16.07
CA THR A 30 -1.16 -27.50 -15.99
C THR A 30 0.15 -27.84 -16.69
N ASP A 31 0.56 -27.05 -17.68
CA ASP A 31 1.82 -27.26 -18.40
C ASP A 31 3.01 -26.62 -17.65
N ALA A 32 2.77 -25.48 -17.00
CA ALA A 32 3.80 -24.73 -16.29
C ALA A 32 4.05 -25.25 -14.86
N VAL A 33 2.98 -25.51 -14.11
CA VAL A 33 3.03 -25.94 -12.70
C VAL A 33 2.02 -27.07 -12.44
N PRO A 34 2.22 -28.27 -13.03
CA PRO A 34 1.22 -29.35 -12.97
C PRO A 34 0.85 -29.78 -11.56
N ALA A 35 1.80 -29.75 -10.61
CA ALA A 35 1.54 -30.11 -9.20
C ALA A 35 0.71 -29.08 -8.44
N PHE A 36 0.60 -27.86 -8.96
CA PHE A 36 -0.10 -26.74 -8.33
C PHE A 36 -1.24 -26.20 -9.18
N ALA A 37 -1.68 -26.92 -10.22
CA ALA A 37 -2.69 -26.41 -11.14
C ALA A 37 -4.01 -26.05 -10.42
N ASP A 38 -4.38 -26.80 -9.39
CA ASP A 38 -5.58 -26.58 -8.57
C ASP A 38 -5.45 -25.35 -7.62
N ALA A 39 -4.24 -24.78 -7.48
CA ALA A 39 -4.05 -23.54 -6.74
C ALA A 39 -4.42 -22.28 -7.54
N PHE A 40 -4.75 -22.41 -8.82
CA PHE A 40 -5.13 -21.28 -9.67
C PHE A 40 -6.61 -21.35 -10.04
N ASP A 41 -7.27 -20.18 -10.14
CA ASP A 41 -8.67 -20.05 -10.53
C ASP A 41 -8.87 -19.80 -12.04
N PHE A 42 -7.79 -19.94 -12.83
CA PHE A 42 -7.79 -19.83 -14.28
C PHE A 42 -6.98 -20.96 -14.93
N GLU A 43 -7.32 -21.31 -16.16
CA GLU A 43 -6.69 -22.42 -16.89
C GLU A 43 -5.52 -22.00 -17.77
N GLU A 44 -5.53 -20.77 -18.29
CA GLU A 44 -4.56 -20.26 -19.27
C GLU A 44 -3.95 -18.94 -18.80
N PHE A 45 -2.63 -18.80 -18.93
CA PHE A 45 -1.94 -17.57 -18.65
C PHE A 45 -2.25 -16.49 -19.70
N ASN A 46 -2.44 -15.26 -19.25
CA ASN A 46 -2.52 -14.09 -20.14
C ASN A 46 -1.14 -13.75 -20.74
N GLN A 47 -1.09 -12.73 -21.61
CA GLN A 47 0.14 -12.36 -22.31
C GLN A 47 1.24 -11.91 -21.34
N MET A 48 0.93 -11.01 -20.41
CA MET A 48 1.88 -10.50 -19.40
C MET A 48 2.48 -11.63 -18.57
N GLN A 49 1.62 -12.52 -18.08
CA GLN A 49 2.05 -13.67 -17.28
C GLN A 49 2.99 -14.59 -18.08
N ARG A 50 2.66 -14.90 -19.35
CA ARG A 50 3.52 -15.74 -20.21
C ARG A 50 4.89 -15.12 -20.47
N GLU A 51 4.96 -13.80 -20.63
CA GLU A 51 6.23 -13.11 -20.86
C GLU A 51 7.13 -13.09 -19.63
N ALA A 52 6.54 -12.98 -18.42
CA ALA A 52 7.28 -13.00 -17.16
C ALA A 52 7.58 -14.44 -16.65
N LEU A 53 6.86 -15.44 -17.12
CA LEU A 53 6.93 -16.82 -16.63
C LEU A 53 8.35 -17.42 -16.67
N PRO A 54 9.17 -17.26 -17.74
CA PRO A 54 10.54 -17.78 -17.74
C PRO A 54 11.39 -17.20 -16.60
N GLY A 55 11.33 -15.89 -16.36
CA GLY A 55 12.07 -15.26 -15.26
C GLY A 55 11.60 -15.76 -13.89
N VAL A 56 10.31 -16.01 -13.73
CA VAL A 56 9.77 -16.50 -12.45
C VAL A 56 10.07 -17.97 -12.22
N LEU A 57 9.88 -18.85 -13.21
CA LEU A 57 9.98 -20.30 -13.03
C LEU A 57 11.34 -20.90 -13.43
N GLU A 58 11.99 -20.40 -14.50
CA GLU A 58 13.16 -21.04 -15.08
C GLU A 58 14.48 -20.51 -14.53
N THR A 59 14.46 -19.36 -13.81
CA THR A 59 15.67 -18.77 -13.19
C THR A 59 15.53 -18.71 -11.67
N ASP A 60 16.67 -18.60 -10.97
CA ASP A 60 16.72 -18.31 -9.54
C ASP A 60 17.07 -16.83 -9.26
N HIS A 61 17.12 -16.02 -10.30
CA HIS A 61 17.35 -14.58 -10.16
C HIS A 61 16.18 -13.88 -9.47
N ASN A 62 16.47 -12.73 -8.85
CA ASN A 62 15.44 -11.83 -8.38
C ASN A 62 14.63 -11.31 -9.56
N VAL A 63 13.37 -11.04 -9.33
CA VAL A 63 12.41 -10.60 -10.37
C VAL A 63 11.76 -9.29 -9.94
N VAL A 64 11.71 -8.33 -10.84
CA VAL A 64 10.92 -7.11 -10.69
C VAL A 64 9.92 -7.03 -11.84
N ALA A 65 8.64 -6.95 -11.52
CA ALA A 65 7.58 -6.84 -12.50
C ALA A 65 6.66 -5.66 -12.19
N ALA A 66 6.80 -4.60 -12.97
CA ALA A 66 5.88 -3.48 -12.98
C ALA A 66 4.83 -3.69 -14.08
N ALA A 67 3.56 -3.69 -13.71
CA ALA A 67 2.46 -3.90 -14.64
C ALA A 67 1.19 -3.17 -14.21
N PRO A 68 0.30 -2.83 -15.14
CA PRO A 68 -0.95 -2.16 -14.81
C PRO A 68 -1.79 -2.90 -13.78
N THR A 69 -2.63 -2.17 -13.06
CA THR A 69 -3.62 -2.78 -12.16
C THR A 69 -4.56 -3.70 -12.93
N ALA A 70 -4.99 -4.80 -12.32
CA ALA A 70 -5.82 -5.85 -12.91
C ALA A 70 -5.18 -6.66 -14.07
N SER A 71 -3.88 -6.51 -14.35
CA SER A 71 -3.16 -7.33 -15.34
C SER A 71 -2.89 -8.78 -14.90
N GLY A 72 -3.18 -9.12 -13.63
CA GLY A 72 -2.97 -10.47 -13.09
C GLY A 72 -1.57 -10.69 -12.50
N LYS A 73 -0.92 -9.65 -11.97
CA LYS A 73 0.40 -9.72 -11.29
C LYS A 73 0.45 -10.77 -10.17
N THR A 74 -0.65 -10.93 -9.42
CA THR A 74 -0.73 -11.87 -8.31
C THR A 74 -0.36 -13.29 -8.72
N ALA A 75 -0.67 -13.71 -9.96
CA ALA A 75 -0.28 -15.02 -10.47
C ALA A 75 1.25 -15.19 -10.53
N LEU A 76 2.02 -14.13 -10.77
CA LEU A 76 3.49 -14.20 -10.73
C LEU A 76 4.00 -14.47 -9.30
N ALA A 77 3.35 -13.86 -8.29
CA ALA A 77 3.62 -14.17 -6.90
C ALA A 77 3.34 -15.64 -6.57
N GLU A 78 2.16 -16.13 -6.97
CA GLU A 78 1.74 -17.52 -6.75
C GLU A 78 2.68 -18.50 -7.46
N LEU A 79 3.13 -18.20 -8.67
CA LEU A 79 4.12 -19.02 -9.40
C LEU A 79 5.48 -19.07 -8.68
N ALA A 80 5.95 -17.94 -8.14
CA ALA A 80 7.19 -17.90 -7.35
C ALA A 80 7.06 -18.74 -6.06
N ILE A 81 5.91 -18.64 -5.39
CA ILE A 81 5.59 -19.48 -4.22
C ILE A 81 5.56 -20.95 -4.62
N CYS A 82 4.86 -21.33 -5.70
CA CYS A 82 4.82 -22.72 -6.19
C CYS A 82 6.21 -23.29 -6.47
N LYS A 83 7.09 -22.50 -7.12
CA LYS A 83 8.47 -22.90 -7.36
C LYS A 83 9.23 -23.17 -6.07
N THR A 84 9.09 -22.30 -5.08
CA THR A 84 9.73 -22.41 -3.77
C THR A 84 9.22 -23.66 -3.03
N LEU A 85 7.91 -23.86 -2.98
CA LEU A 85 7.29 -25.03 -2.34
C LEU A 85 7.67 -26.33 -3.02
N ALA A 86 7.77 -26.36 -4.36
CA ALA A 86 8.22 -27.53 -5.12
C ALA A 86 9.66 -27.93 -4.78
N ALA A 87 10.49 -26.98 -4.39
CA ALA A 87 11.85 -27.21 -3.92
C ALA A 87 11.94 -27.58 -2.42
N GLY A 88 10.80 -27.57 -1.71
CA GLY A 88 10.73 -27.82 -0.26
C GLY A 88 11.15 -26.62 0.59
N GLY A 89 11.16 -25.42 0.01
CA GLY A 89 11.52 -24.16 0.67
C GLY A 89 10.31 -23.42 1.26
N THR A 90 10.61 -22.33 1.97
CA THR A 90 9.64 -21.46 2.65
C THR A 90 9.53 -20.10 1.94
N ALA A 91 8.29 -19.65 1.72
CA ALA A 91 8.01 -18.36 1.09
C ALA A 91 7.45 -17.35 2.11
N LEU A 92 7.95 -16.11 2.06
CA LEU A 92 7.42 -14.96 2.78
C LEU A 92 6.74 -14.01 1.80
N PHE A 93 5.46 -13.75 1.98
CA PHE A 93 4.70 -12.77 1.20
C PHE A 93 4.48 -11.51 2.04
N ILE A 94 4.99 -10.38 1.57
CA ILE A 94 4.82 -9.07 2.19
C ILE A 94 3.71 -8.33 1.46
N ALA A 95 2.56 -8.21 2.13
CA ALA A 95 1.39 -7.50 1.61
C ALA A 95 1.34 -6.05 2.13
N PRO A 96 0.94 -5.08 1.29
CA PRO A 96 0.95 -3.66 1.69
C PRO A 96 -0.07 -3.34 2.78
N LEU A 97 -1.20 -4.05 2.85
CA LEU A 97 -2.28 -3.74 3.79
C LEU A 97 -2.91 -4.99 4.41
N ARG A 98 -3.45 -4.79 5.62
CA ARG A 98 -4.20 -5.82 6.38
C ARG A 98 -5.40 -6.38 5.62
N ALA A 99 -6.04 -5.59 4.76
CA ALA A 99 -7.16 -6.07 3.96
C ALA A 99 -6.72 -7.14 2.96
N LEU A 100 -5.57 -6.92 2.30
CA LEU A 100 -4.98 -7.89 1.38
C LEU A 100 -4.50 -9.17 2.08
N THR A 101 -3.98 -9.08 3.30
CA THR A 101 -3.64 -10.29 4.07
C THR A 101 -4.87 -11.16 4.34
N ASN A 102 -6.03 -10.56 4.66
CA ASN A 102 -7.27 -11.29 4.89
C ASN A 102 -7.87 -11.87 3.59
N GLU A 103 -7.67 -11.20 2.45
CA GLU A 103 -8.04 -11.72 1.14
C GLU A 103 -7.20 -12.96 0.81
N LYS A 104 -5.88 -12.88 1.00
CA LYS A 104 -4.96 -14.00 0.81
C LYS A 104 -5.23 -15.16 1.75
N GLU A 105 -5.66 -14.93 3.00
CA GLU A 105 -6.08 -15.98 3.91
C GLU A 105 -7.19 -16.88 3.31
N ARG A 106 -8.13 -16.28 2.56
CA ARG A 106 -9.22 -17.02 1.90
C ARG A 106 -8.80 -17.61 0.56
N GLU A 107 -8.08 -16.84 -0.26
CA GLU A 107 -7.68 -17.28 -1.59
C GLU A 107 -6.68 -18.44 -1.52
N TRP A 108 -5.80 -18.44 -0.51
CA TRP A 108 -4.72 -19.40 -0.37
C TRP A 108 -5.07 -20.62 0.50
N GLU A 109 -6.33 -20.78 0.94
CA GLU A 109 -6.87 -22.07 1.37
C GLU A 109 -6.59 -23.17 0.33
N ARG A 110 -6.48 -22.80 -0.96
CA ARG A 110 -6.09 -23.69 -2.07
C ARG A 110 -4.71 -24.34 -1.89
N PHE A 111 -3.74 -23.66 -1.29
CA PHE A 111 -2.44 -24.24 -0.94
C PHE A 111 -2.57 -25.22 0.24
N GLU A 112 -3.45 -24.95 1.18
CA GLU A 112 -3.74 -25.87 2.28
C GLU A 112 -4.39 -27.18 1.78
N ASP A 113 -5.26 -27.09 0.78
CA ASP A 113 -5.86 -28.25 0.11
C ASP A 113 -4.80 -29.11 -0.60
N LEU A 114 -3.69 -28.53 -1.03
CA LEU A 114 -2.53 -29.23 -1.59
C LEU A 114 -1.55 -29.76 -0.52
N GLY A 115 -1.85 -29.53 0.76
CA GLY A 115 -1.07 -30.03 1.90
C GLY A 115 0.01 -29.10 2.43
N TYR A 116 0.08 -27.85 1.96
CA TYR A 116 1.00 -26.84 2.46
C TYR A 116 0.36 -26.01 3.58
N SER A 117 1.15 -25.55 4.53
CA SER A 117 0.67 -24.71 5.62
C SER A 117 0.82 -23.24 5.29
N VAL A 118 -0.28 -22.49 5.33
CA VAL A 118 -0.30 -21.03 5.16
C VAL A 118 -0.53 -20.36 6.51
N TYR A 119 0.34 -19.43 6.89
CA TYR A 119 0.16 -18.66 8.11
C TYR A 119 0.08 -17.16 7.83
N VAL A 120 -1.09 -16.59 8.06
CA VAL A 120 -1.35 -15.15 7.86
C VAL A 120 -1.25 -14.41 9.19
N VAL A 121 -0.32 -13.45 9.25
CA VAL A 121 -0.11 -12.56 10.40
C VAL A 121 -0.79 -11.23 10.10
N SER A 122 -2.05 -11.10 10.46
CA SER A 122 -2.85 -9.90 10.22
C SER A 122 -3.17 -9.13 11.50
N GLY A 123 -3.17 -7.81 11.39
CA GLY A 123 -3.81 -6.84 12.27
C GLY A 123 -3.45 -6.95 13.75
N GLU A 124 -4.44 -7.25 14.57
CA GLU A 124 -4.36 -7.28 16.05
C GLU A 124 -3.74 -8.58 16.59
N ARG A 125 -3.58 -9.60 15.75
CA ARG A 125 -2.97 -10.86 16.18
C ARG A 125 -1.46 -10.71 16.27
N ASP A 126 -0.91 -11.00 17.44
CA ASP A 126 0.52 -11.14 17.58
C ASP A 126 1.03 -12.32 16.79
N LEU A 127 2.20 -12.16 16.16
CA LEU A 127 2.88 -13.22 15.46
C LEU A 127 3.16 -14.37 16.45
N ASN A 128 2.62 -15.57 16.15
CA ASN A 128 2.92 -16.77 16.91
C ASN A 128 4.15 -17.47 16.29
N PRO A 129 5.32 -17.40 16.97
CA PRO A 129 6.55 -17.92 16.41
C PRO A 129 6.50 -19.41 16.04
N ARG A 130 5.81 -20.24 16.83
CA ARG A 130 5.69 -21.67 16.57
C ARG A 130 4.86 -21.99 15.34
N ARG A 131 3.88 -21.13 15.01
CA ARG A 131 3.11 -21.26 13.77
C ARG A 131 3.93 -20.78 12.57
N ALA A 132 4.65 -19.67 12.74
CA ALA A 132 5.53 -19.13 11.71
C ALA A 132 6.65 -20.11 11.32
N GLU A 133 7.27 -20.76 12.31
CA GLU A 133 8.33 -21.78 12.10
C GLU A 133 7.86 -23.02 11.32
N ARG A 134 6.55 -23.28 11.29
CA ARG A 134 5.95 -24.45 10.63
C ARG A 134 5.25 -24.11 9.33
N ALA A 135 5.19 -22.83 9.00
CA ALA A 135 4.50 -22.36 7.82
C ALA A 135 5.37 -22.55 6.57
N ASP A 136 4.82 -23.16 5.53
CA ASP A 136 5.45 -23.22 4.22
C ASP A 136 5.29 -21.87 3.49
N VAL A 137 4.17 -21.15 3.76
CA VAL A 137 3.92 -19.81 3.27
C VAL A 137 3.55 -18.89 4.43
N LEU A 138 4.34 -17.85 4.65
CA LEU A 138 4.09 -16.81 5.66
C LEU A 138 3.61 -15.53 4.97
N VAL A 139 2.44 -15.03 5.35
CA VAL A 139 1.87 -13.78 4.85
C VAL A 139 1.90 -12.72 5.94
N THR A 140 2.49 -11.57 5.67
CA THR A 140 2.65 -10.53 6.69
C THR A 140 2.63 -9.12 6.10
N THR A 141 2.51 -8.11 6.94
CA THR A 141 2.73 -6.71 6.56
C THR A 141 4.18 -6.30 6.79
N PRO A 142 4.68 -5.23 6.12
CA PRO A 142 6.05 -4.74 6.33
C PRO A 142 6.41 -4.53 7.80
N GLU A 143 5.50 -3.96 8.59
CA GLU A 143 5.74 -3.65 10.01
C GLU A 143 5.90 -4.92 10.87
N LYS A 144 5.15 -5.98 10.56
CA LYS A 144 5.27 -7.26 11.26
C LYS A 144 6.56 -7.99 10.86
N ALA A 145 6.93 -7.94 9.58
CA ALA A 145 8.20 -8.47 9.08
C ALA A 145 9.39 -7.71 9.70
N ASP A 146 9.36 -6.37 9.75
CA ASP A 146 10.38 -5.55 10.41
C ASP A 146 10.50 -5.91 11.90
N SER A 147 9.37 -5.99 12.62
CA SER A 147 9.37 -6.39 14.03
C SER A 147 9.94 -7.80 14.27
N ALA A 148 9.72 -8.74 13.35
CA ALA A 148 10.26 -10.09 13.45
C ALA A 148 11.76 -10.12 13.15
N THR A 149 12.20 -9.43 12.08
CA THR A 149 13.62 -9.35 11.69
C THR A 149 14.48 -8.64 12.72
N ARG A 150 13.96 -7.63 13.44
CA ARG A 150 14.66 -6.99 14.59
C ARG A 150 14.93 -7.94 15.76
N LYS A 151 14.29 -9.09 15.79
CA LYS A 151 14.38 -10.08 16.89
C LYS A 151 14.96 -11.42 16.40
N HIS A 152 15.60 -11.43 15.24
CA HIS A 152 16.09 -12.64 14.58
C HIS A 152 17.09 -13.45 15.42
N ASP A 153 17.82 -12.79 16.31
CA ASP A 153 18.76 -13.41 17.24
C ASP A 153 18.08 -14.25 18.35
N ALA A 154 16.78 -14.00 18.59
CA ALA A 154 16.02 -14.79 19.53
C ALA A 154 15.51 -16.07 18.86
N ALA A 155 15.80 -17.24 19.45
CA ALA A 155 15.47 -18.56 18.88
C ALA A 155 14.03 -18.68 18.36
N ARG A 156 13.07 -18.01 19.00
CA ARG A 156 11.66 -18.01 18.58
C ARG A 156 11.37 -17.24 17.29
N TYR A 157 12.32 -16.43 16.79
CA TYR A 157 12.20 -15.66 15.55
C TYR A 157 13.19 -16.14 14.49
N ALA A 158 13.86 -17.28 14.71
CA ALA A 158 14.82 -17.85 13.76
C ALA A 158 14.20 -18.15 12.38
N PHE A 159 12.88 -18.35 12.30
CA PHE A 159 12.18 -18.58 11.03
C PHE A 159 12.40 -17.47 10.00
N VAL A 160 12.71 -16.23 10.40
CA VAL A 160 13.00 -15.12 9.46
C VAL A 160 14.36 -15.28 8.76
N THR A 161 15.24 -16.15 9.28
CA THR A 161 16.52 -16.50 8.69
C THR A 161 16.49 -17.82 7.89
N ASP A 162 15.28 -18.35 7.67
CA ASP A 162 15.05 -19.62 6.98
C ASP A 162 14.05 -19.47 5.83
N VAL A 163 13.97 -18.25 5.28
CA VAL A 163 13.07 -17.91 4.17
C VAL A 163 13.85 -18.00 2.86
N ASP A 164 13.38 -18.84 1.93
CA ASP A 164 14.02 -19.06 0.62
C ASP A 164 13.57 -18.05 -0.44
N CYS A 165 12.31 -17.60 -0.35
CA CYS A 165 11.75 -16.63 -1.30
C CYS A 165 10.94 -15.54 -0.57
N VAL A 166 11.19 -14.29 -0.92
CA VAL A 166 10.39 -13.14 -0.47
C VAL A 166 9.63 -12.57 -1.66
N VAL A 167 8.32 -12.58 -1.57
CA VAL A 167 7.45 -11.88 -2.52
C VAL A 167 7.03 -10.56 -1.91
N ILE A 168 7.27 -9.46 -2.63
CA ILE A 168 6.87 -8.11 -2.24
C ILE A 168 5.74 -7.69 -3.18
N ASP A 169 4.53 -7.63 -2.65
CA ASP A 169 3.40 -7.09 -3.42
C ASP A 169 3.32 -5.58 -3.24
N GLU A 170 3.05 -4.89 -4.34
CA GLU A 170 2.96 -3.43 -4.42
C GLU A 170 4.25 -2.73 -3.90
N VAL A 171 5.42 -3.10 -4.46
CA VAL A 171 6.73 -2.54 -4.02
C VAL A 171 6.81 -1.01 -4.12
N HIS A 172 5.95 -0.38 -4.94
CA HIS A 172 5.82 1.09 -4.98
C HIS A 172 5.35 1.71 -3.64
N LEU A 173 4.96 0.89 -2.66
CA LEU A 173 4.79 1.32 -1.27
C LEU A 173 6.05 1.98 -0.68
N LEU A 174 7.24 1.79 -1.30
CA LEU A 174 8.48 2.51 -0.96
C LEU A 174 8.29 4.04 -0.91
N ASP A 175 7.42 4.60 -1.76
CA ASP A 175 7.10 6.05 -1.77
C ASP A 175 6.05 6.46 -0.72
N SER A 176 5.58 5.55 0.11
CA SER A 176 4.66 5.87 1.22
C SER A 176 5.38 6.57 2.35
N GLU A 177 4.90 7.74 2.75
CA GLU A 177 5.47 8.55 3.84
C GLU A 177 5.54 7.80 5.19
N THR A 178 4.57 6.93 5.43
CA THR A 178 4.45 6.24 6.72
C THR A 178 5.01 4.81 6.71
N ARG A 179 5.21 4.20 5.54
CA ARG A 179 5.49 2.77 5.42
C ARG A 179 6.68 2.44 4.52
N GLY A 180 7.08 3.40 3.66
CA GLY A 180 8.14 3.19 2.68
C GLY A 180 9.47 2.82 3.33
N ALA A 181 9.91 3.60 4.31
CA ALA A 181 11.14 3.33 5.03
C ALA A 181 11.14 1.96 5.74
N VAL A 182 10.00 1.57 6.32
CA VAL A 182 9.87 0.26 7.00
C VAL A 182 10.00 -0.88 6.00
N LEU A 183 9.34 -0.82 4.84
CA LEU A 183 9.46 -1.82 3.78
C LEU A 183 10.91 -1.92 3.29
N GLU A 184 11.51 -0.79 2.96
CA GLU A 184 12.86 -0.69 2.44
C GLU A 184 13.88 -1.35 3.37
N VAL A 185 13.89 -0.94 4.64
CA VAL A 185 14.83 -1.47 5.65
C VAL A 185 14.57 -2.94 5.95
N THR A 186 13.30 -3.37 5.96
CA THR A 186 12.94 -4.78 6.17
C THR A 186 13.51 -5.67 5.08
N VAL A 187 13.35 -5.28 3.81
CA VAL A 187 13.88 -6.03 2.66
C VAL A 187 15.40 -6.03 2.67
N SER A 188 16.04 -4.88 2.88
CA SER A 188 17.51 -4.79 2.99
C SER A 188 18.05 -5.68 4.12
N ARG A 189 17.33 -5.78 5.24
CA ARG A 189 17.70 -6.67 6.35
C ARG A 189 17.52 -8.14 6.02
N LEU A 190 16.41 -8.54 5.38
CA LEU A 190 16.18 -9.92 4.94
C LEU A 190 17.29 -10.37 3.99
N ARG A 191 17.67 -9.53 3.03
CA ARG A 191 18.79 -9.80 2.11
C ARG A 191 20.13 -10.04 2.84
N ARG A 192 20.39 -9.30 3.91
CA ARG A 192 21.61 -9.48 4.72
C ARG A 192 21.57 -10.71 5.62
N LEU A 193 20.40 -11.12 6.09
CA LEU A 193 20.26 -12.25 7.00
C LEU A 193 20.34 -13.60 6.29
N GLN A 194 19.69 -13.73 5.13
CA GLN A 194 19.53 -15.01 4.43
C GLN A 194 19.80 -14.92 2.93
N ASP A 195 19.76 -13.72 2.34
CA ASP A 195 19.81 -13.49 0.90
C ASP A 195 18.78 -14.32 0.11
N PRO A 196 17.50 -14.24 0.47
CA PRO A 196 16.44 -15.00 -0.18
C PRO A 196 16.25 -14.50 -1.61
N ARG A 197 15.70 -15.35 -2.49
CA ARG A 197 15.19 -14.89 -3.78
C ARG A 197 14.08 -13.87 -3.57
N ILE A 198 14.11 -12.75 -4.31
CA ILE A 198 13.09 -11.71 -4.22
C ILE A 198 12.28 -11.63 -5.51
N VAL A 199 10.96 -11.59 -5.37
CA VAL A 199 10.01 -11.32 -6.45
C VAL A 199 9.18 -10.10 -6.08
N ALA A 200 9.48 -8.96 -6.69
CA ALA A 200 8.83 -7.68 -6.42
C ALA A 200 7.82 -7.34 -7.51
N LEU A 201 6.59 -7.11 -7.10
CA LEU A 201 5.47 -6.74 -7.96
C LEU A 201 5.07 -5.30 -7.72
N SER A 202 4.76 -4.57 -8.77
CA SER A 202 4.38 -3.15 -8.71
C SER A 202 3.27 -2.80 -9.70
N ALA A 203 2.58 -1.69 -9.44
CA ALA A 203 1.93 -0.95 -10.51
C ALA A 203 2.97 -0.40 -11.50
N THR A 204 2.53 0.12 -12.64
CA THR A 204 3.41 0.80 -13.59
C THR A 204 4.14 1.97 -12.92
N MET A 205 5.46 2.04 -13.13
CA MET A 205 6.34 3.09 -12.61
C MET A 205 7.45 3.40 -13.61
N PRO A 206 7.87 4.67 -13.74
CA PRO A 206 8.90 5.07 -14.70
C PRO A 206 10.31 4.53 -14.37
N ASN A 207 10.62 4.35 -13.09
CA ASN A 207 11.96 4.00 -12.61
C ASN A 207 12.05 2.55 -12.09
N VAL A 208 11.50 1.60 -12.86
CA VAL A 208 11.58 0.17 -12.53
C VAL A 208 13.03 -0.33 -12.42
N ASP A 209 13.94 0.26 -13.22
CA ASP A 209 15.36 -0.11 -13.23
C ASP A 209 16.05 0.24 -11.90
N ASP A 210 15.65 1.33 -11.22
CA ASP A 210 16.18 1.66 -9.88
C ASP A 210 15.76 0.60 -8.84
N VAL A 211 14.54 0.10 -8.92
CA VAL A 211 14.06 -0.99 -8.05
C VAL A 211 14.78 -2.30 -8.39
N ALA A 212 15.02 -2.56 -9.66
CA ALA A 212 15.79 -3.74 -10.11
C ALA A 212 17.24 -3.67 -9.63
N GLU A 213 17.89 -2.50 -9.74
CA GLU A 213 19.25 -2.30 -9.21
C GLU A 213 19.28 -2.53 -7.70
N TRP A 214 18.33 -1.98 -6.94
CA TRP A 214 18.26 -2.18 -5.50
C TRP A 214 18.12 -3.66 -5.11
N LEU A 215 17.33 -4.42 -5.87
CA LEU A 215 17.05 -5.83 -5.59
C LEU A 215 18.01 -6.79 -6.29
N ASP A 216 19.05 -6.31 -6.99
CA ASP A 216 19.95 -7.11 -7.82
C ASP A 216 19.21 -8.02 -8.82
N ALA A 217 18.10 -7.51 -9.41
CA ALA A 217 17.38 -8.19 -10.45
C ALA A 217 18.02 -7.88 -11.81
N PRO A 218 18.50 -8.91 -12.56
CA PRO A 218 19.13 -8.67 -13.85
C PRO A 218 18.09 -8.23 -14.90
N PRO A 219 18.54 -7.61 -16.02
CA PRO A 219 17.62 -7.09 -17.05
C PRO A 219 16.66 -8.13 -17.62
N GLU A 220 17.05 -9.38 -17.72
CA GLU A 220 16.22 -10.49 -18.23
C GLU A 220 15.08 -10.90 -17.29
N THR A 221 15.11 -10.46 -16.04
CA THR A 221 14.04 -10.69 -15.05
C THR A 221 13.43 -9.38 -14.53
N THR A 222 13.73 -8.28 -15.21
CA THR A 222 13.14 -6.95 -14.95
C THR A 222 12.11 -6.65 -16.04
N TYR A 223 10.85 -6.53 -15.65
CA TYR A 223 9.72 -6.36 -16.57
C TYR A 223 9.01 -5.03 -16.34
N ALA A 224 8.89 -4.25 -17.39
CA ALA A 224 8.08 -3.02 -17.43
C ALA A 224 6.95 -3.21 -18.45
N PHE A 225 5.80 -3.62 -17.99
CA PHE A 225 4.62 -3.83 -18.81
C PHE A 225 3.79 -2.54 -18.89
N GLY A 226 3.51 -2.08 -20.11
CA GLY A 226 2.72 -0.89 -20.37
C GLY A 226 1.21 -1.14 -20.35
N ASP A 227 0.45 -0.10 -20.72
CA ASP A 227 -1.02 -0.15 -20.73
C ASP A 227 -1.60 -1.17 -21.73
N GLU A 228 -0.82 -1.59 -22.74
CA GLU A 228 -1.20 -2.63 -23.70
C GLU A 228 -1.42 -4.02 -23.05
N TYR A 229 -0.98 -4.20 -21.81
CA TYR A 229 -1.22 -5.42 -21.04
C TYR A 229 -2.44 -5.32 -20.12
N ARG A 230 -3.17 -4.21 -20.16
CA ARG A 230 -4.44 -4.11 -19.43
C ARG A 230 -5.51 -4.99 -20.09
N PRO A 231 -6.33 -5.68 -19.26
CA PRO A 231 -7.45 -6.46 -19.81
C PRO A 231 -8.58 -5.59 -20.36
N VAL A 232 -8.63 -4.31 -19.98
CA VAL A 232 -9.60 -3.30 -20.43
C VAL A 232 -8.83 -2.01 -20.72
N ASP A 233 -9.06 -1.41 -21.88
CA ASP A 233 -8.45 -0.12 -22.22
C ASP A 233 -8.85 0.96 -21.20
N LEU A 234 -7.96 1.90 -20.92
CA LEU A 234 -8.21 2.96 -19.94
C LEU A 234 -8.13 4.35 -20.57
N GLU A 235 -9.24 5.06 -20.57
CA GLU A 235 -9.28 6.49 -20.87
C GLU A 235 -9.23 7.30 -19.57
N THR A 236 -8.21 8.16 -19.43
CA THR A 236 -8.07 9.03 -18.26
C THR A 236 -8.12 10.50 -18.64
N GLY A 237 -8.48 11.33 -17.69
CA GLY A 237 -8.47 12.77 -17.91
C GLY A 237 -8.74 13.60 -16.66
N VAL A 238 -8.49 14.90 -16.80
CA VAL A 238 -8.66 15.90 -15.73
C VAL A 238 -9.84 16.80 -16.06
N LYS A 239 -10.71 16.99 -15.11
CA LYS A 239 -11.86 17.88 -15.20
C LYS A 239 -11.80 18.91 -14.06
N THR A 240 -11.96 20.18 -14.42
CA THR A 240 -11.98 21.25 -13.44
C THR A 240 -13.41 21.65 -13.08
N TYR A 241 -13.56 22.24 -11.91
CA TYR A 241 -14.81 22.84 -11.46
C TYR A 241 -14.65 24.38 -11.27
N SER A 242 -15.77 25.08 -11.20
CA SER A 242 -15.76 26.52 -10.87
C SER A 242 -15.97 26.71 -9.40
N HIS A 243 -15.18 27.56 -8.75
CA HIS A 243 -15.34 27.87 -7.34
C HIS A 243 -16.70 28.45 -7.01
N GLY A 244 -17.25 28.05 -5.87
CA GLY A 244 -18.45 28.60 -5.26
C GLY A 244 -18.14 29.77 -4.34
N SER A 245 -19.11 30.13 -3.51
CA SER A 245 -18.98 31.19 -2.52
C SER A 245 -18.16 30.78 -1.28
N ASN A 246 -17.96 29.49 -1.09
CA ASN A 246 -17.22 28.91 0.05
C ASN A 246 -16.89 27.44 -0.21
N ALA A 247 -16.05 26.84 0.65
CA ALA A 247 -15.64 25.44 0.56
C ALA A 247 -16.80 24.42 0.51
N PHE A 248 -17.92 24.72 1.18
CA PHE A 248 -19.09 23.87 1.15
C PHE A 248 -19.77 23.87 -0.24
N ALA A 249 -19.87 25.04 -0.89
CA ALA A 249 -20.38 25.14 -2.25
C ALA A 249 -19.45 24.42 -3.24
N ASP A 250 -18.13 24.52 -3.06
CA ASP A 250 -17.15 23.81 -3.90
C ASP A 250 -17.28 22.30 -3.81
N LYS A 251 -17.54 21.79 -2.61
CA LYS A 251 -17.77 20.36 -2.39
C LYS A 251 -18.96 19.82 -3.20
N TYR A 252 -20.08 20.57 -3.23
CA TYR A 252 -21.23 20.20 -4.05
C TYR A 252 -20.96 20.33 -5.54
N ARG A 253 -20.22 21.35 -5.97
CA ARG A 253 -19.83 21.50 -7.39
C ARG A 253 -18.96 20.36 -7.87
N ARG A 254 -18.02 19.90 -7.05
CA ARG A 254 -17.24 18.69 -7.34
C ARG A 254 -18.12 17.44 -7.41
N LEU A 255 -19.10 17.32 -6.50
CA LEU A 255 -20.06 16.22 -6.53
C LEU A 255 -20.91 16.22 -7.80
N TYR A 256 -21.48 17.34 -8.17
CA TYR A 256 -22.27 17.44 -9.43
C TYR A 256 -21.39 17.13 -10.64
N ARG A 257 -20.14 17.60 -10.64
CA ARG A 257 -19.21 17.26 -11.71
C ARG A 257 -18.91 15.77 -11.79
N ALA A 258 -18.75 15.11 -10.64
CA ALA A 258 -18.55 13.66 -10.58
C ALA A 258 -19.80 12.90 -11.06
N LEU A 259 -21.00 13.34 -10.71
CA LEU A 259 -22.24 12.76 -11.20
C LEU A 259 -22.42 12.94 -12.70
N ASP A 260 -22.10 14.12 -13.26
CA ASP A 260 -22.15 14.38 -14.70
C ASP A 260 -21.22 13.46 -15.49
N LEU A 261 -20.06 13.08 -14.89
CA LEU A 261 -19.12 12.13 -15.47
C LEU A 261 -19.57 10.68 -15.34
N ALA A 262 -20.25 10.33 -14.25
CA ALA A 262 -20.72 8.97 -14.00
C ALA A 262 -22.03 8.64 -14.76
N GLU A 263 -22.94 9.62 -14.89
CA GLU A 263 -24.28 9.42 -15.43
C GLU A 263 -24.34 8.72 -16.80
N PRO A 264 -23.54 9.09 -17.82
CA PRO A 264 -23.57 8.42 -19.13
C PRO A 264 -23.34 6.91 -19.00
N HIS A 265 -22.41 6.52 -18.14
CA HIS A 265 -22.06 5.12 -17.91
C HIS A 265 -23.15 4.36 -17.13
N LEU A 266 -23.79 5.02 -16.16
CA LEU A 266 -24.90 4.44 -15.41
C LEU A 266 -26.13 4.17 -16.30
N ARG A 267 -26.35 5.03 -17.30
CA ARG A 267 -27.44 4.85 -18.28
C ARG A 267 -27.24 3.70 -19.26
N GLU A 268 -25.99 3.24 -19.38
CA GLU A 268 -25.57 2.12 -20.23
C GLU A 268 -25.25 0.86 -19.41
N ASP A 269 -25.90 0.64 -18.26
CA ASP A 269 -25.69 -0.48 -17.34
C ASP A 269 -24.25 -0.61 -16.81
N GLY A 270 -23.46 0.48 -16.89
CA GLY A 270 -22.16 0.58 -16.27
C GLY A 270 -22.28 0.90 -14.78
N GLN A 271 -21.15 0.79 -14.09
CA GLN A 271 -21.04 1.16 -12.69
C GLN A 271 -20.04 2.29 -12.50
N ALA A 272 -20.23 3.10 -11.47
CA ALA A 272 -19.33 4.19 -11.13
C ALA A 272 -18.80 4.05 -9.69
N LEU A 273 -17.50 4.29 -9.52
CA LEU A 273 -16.83 4.38 -8.22
C LEU A 273 -16.32 5.81 -8.03
N VAL A 274 -16.74 6.48 -6.97
CA VAL A 274 -16.37 7.86 -6.69
C VAL A 274 -15.59 7.95 -5.40
N PHE A 275 -14.33 8.37 -5.49
CA PHE A 275 -13.46 8.56 -4.33
C PHE A 275 -13.64 9.94 -3.73
N VAL A 276 -13.76 9.99 -2.41
CA VAL A 276 -13.96 11.20 -1.61
C VAL A 276 -13.03 11.24 -0.41
N SER A 277 -12.77 12.44 0.12
CA SER A 277 -11.73 12.70 1.11
C SER A 277 -11.99 12.16 2.52
N SER A 278 -13.24 11.98 2.94
CA SER A 278 -13.55 11.56 4.31
C SER A 278 -14.71 10.59 4.42
N ARG A 279 -14.77 9.85 5.54
CA ARG A 279 -15.90 8.95 5.87
C ARG A 279 -17.23 9.67 5.87
N GLN A 280 -17.27 10.89 6.42
CA GLN A 280 -18.49 11.70 6.44
C GLN A 280 -18.92 12.11 5.04
N ASP A 281 -17.95 12.36 4.15
CA ASP A 281 -18.21 12.73 2.77
C ASP A 281 -18.79 11.60 1.95
N THR A 282 -18.41 10.34 2.23
CA THR A 282 -19.03 9.20 1.56
C THR A 282 -20.53 9.16 1.82
N VAL A 283 -20.94 9.37 3.08
CA VAL A 283 -22.35 9.35 3.48
C VAL A 283 -23.13 10.54 2.90
N GLN A 284 -22.54 11.75 2.99
CA GLN A 284 -23.21 12.97 2.48
C GLN A 284 -23.33 12.96 0.96
N ALA A 285 -22.25 12.53 0.27
CA ALA A 285 -22.26 12.40 -1.18
C ALA A 285 -23.29 11.37 -1.64
N ALA A 286 -23.36 10.21 -0.99
CA ALA A 286 -24.34 9.18 -1.32
C ALA A 286 -25.79 9.68 -1.13
N LYS A 287 -26.09 10.36 -0.01
CA LYS A 287 -27.43 10.96 0.21
C LYS A 287 -27.81 11.94 -0.90
N LYS A 288 -26.90 12.86 -1.22
CA LYS A 288 -27.17 13.88 -2.27
C LYS A 288 -27.24 13.26 -3.66
N ALA A 289 -26.36 12.30 -3.96
CA ALA A 289 -26.37 11.58 -5.23
C ALA A 289 -27.66 10.80 -5.45
N ARG A 290 -28.22 10.19 -4.39
CA ARG A 290 -29.51 9.51 -4.46
C ARG A 290 -30.64 10.43 -4.94
N ASP A 291 -30.72 11.64 -4.37
CA ASP A 291 -31.72 12.63 -4.75
C ASP A 291 -31.52 13.06 -6.22
N GLU A 292 -30.28 13.42 -6.60
CA GLU A 292 -29.94 13.85 -7.96
C GLU A 292 -30.18 12.76 -9.02
N ILE A 293 -29.81 11.51 -8.74
CA ILE A 293 -30.03 10.37 -9.64
C ILE A 293 -31.53 10.10 -9.83
N THR A 294 -32.32 10.31 -8.77
CA THR A 294 -33.77 10.20 -8.84
C THR A 294 -34.39 11.35 -9.67
N ASP A 295 -33.94 12.57 -9.43
CA ASP A 295 -34.42 13.76 -10.14
C ASP A 295 -34.05 13.72 -11.63
N ARG A 296 -32.93 13.13 -11.98
CA ARG A 296 -32.45 12.95 -13.37
C ARG A 296 -33.02 11.70 -14.06
N ASP A 297 -33.83 10.91 -13.35
CA ASP A 297 -34.42 9.65 -13.84
C ASP A 297 -33.34 8.70 -14.42
N VAL A 298 -32.26 8.50 -13.67
CA VAL A 298 -31.20 7.54 -14.02
C VAL A 298 -31.66 6.14 -13.66
N PRO A 299 -31.62 5.17 -14.58
CA PRO A 299 -32.03 3.79 -14.29
C PRO A 299 -31.07 3.13 -13.31
N MET A 300 -31.61 2.40 -12.33
CA MET A 300 -30.85 1.64 -11.33
C MET A 300 -31.43 0.24 -11.16
N ALA A 301 -30.57 -0.77 -11.23
CA ALA A 301 -30.96 -2.19 -11.16
C ALA A 301 -31.61 -2.59 -9.82
N SER A 302 -31.34 -1.86 -8.74
CA SER A 302 -31.93 -2.10 -7.41
C SER A 302 -33.38 -1.65 -7.30
N ARG A 303 -33.82 -0.69 -8.15
CA ARG A 303 -35.20 -0.17 -8.10
C ARG A 303 -36.18 -1.21 -8.58
N GLY A 304 -37.15 -1.56 -7.72
CA GLY A 304 -38.15 -2.56 -8.02
C GLY A 304 -37.69 -4.01 -7.84
N ASP A 305 -36.49 -4.25 -7.37
CA ASP A 305 -35.99 -5.58 -7.00
C ASP A 305 -36.35 -5.90 -5.54
N TYR A 306 -37.49 -6.56 -5.36
CA TYR A 306 -38.01 -6.88 -4.01
C TYR A 306 -37.12 -7.89 -3.25
N ASP A 307 -36.45 -8.80 -3.95
CA ASP A 307 -35.55 -9.78 -3.33
C ASP A 307 -34.33 -9.04 -2.77
N PHE A 308 -33.75 -8.14 -3.56
CA PHE A 308 -32.65 -7.28 -3.10
C PHE A 308 -33.07 -6.36 -1.95
N HIS A 309 -34.30 -5.83 -1.97
CA HIS A 309 -34.82 -5.00 -0.86
C HIS A 309 -34.90 -5.80 0.45
N THR A 310 -35.19 -7.10 0.37
CA THR A 310 -35.19 -7.98 1.53
C THR A 310 -33.78 -8.23 2.05
N GLU A 311 -32.82 -8.49 1.15
CA GLU A 311 -31.39 -8.60 1.53
C GLU A 311 -30.87 -7.31 2.17
N ALA A 312 -31.24 -6.14 1.62
CA ALA A 312 -30.81 -4.84 2.13
C ALA A 312 -31.32 -4.54 3.55
N ALA A 313 -32.45 -5.15 3.96
CA ALA A 313 -32.98 -5.00 5.32
C ALA A 313 -32.03 -5.55 6.41
N GLU A 314 -31.09 -6.42 6.06
CA GLU A 314 -30.07 -6.97 6.99
C GLU A 314 -28.92 -6.01 7.31
N LEU A 315 -28.81 -4.87 6.62
CA LEU A 315 -27.80 -3.87 6.93
C LEU A 315 -28.00 -3.25 8.31
N SER A 316 -26.92 -3.13 9.06
CA SER A 316 -26.94 -2.51 10.38
C SER A 316 -27.00 -0.97 10.31
N ASN A 317 -26.50 -0.38 9.22
CA ASN A 317 -26.50 1.06 9.00
C ASN A 317 -27.77 1.51 8.25
N ASP A 318 -28.68 2.22 8.93
CA ASP A 318 -29.96 2.67 8.38
C ASP A 318 -29.82 3.60 7.16
N THR A 319 -28.82 4.47 7.16
CA THR A 319 -28.57 5.39 6.04
C THR A 319 -28.13 4.61 4.80
N LEU A 320 -27.23 3.64 4.99
CA LEU A 320 -26.75 2.78 3.92
C LEU A 320 -27.91 1.94 3.35
N ARG A 321 -28.72 1.34 4.23
CA ARG A 321 -29.90 0.57 3.84
C ARG A 321 -30.85 1.37 2.94
N GLN A 322 -31.15 2.60 3.31
CA GLN A 322 -32.00 3.46 2.49
C GLN A 322 -31.36 3.84 1.16
N SER A 323 -30.06 4.03 1.14
CA SER A 323 -29.33 4.49 -0.03
C SER A 323 -29.20 3.40 -1.09
N VAL A 324 -28.90 2.16 -0.69
CA VAL A 324 -28.71 1.04 -1.63
C VAL A 324 -29.99 0.64 -2.36
N LEU A 325 -31.17 0.90 -1.79
CA LEU A 325 -32.46 0.66 -2.45
C LEU A 325 -32.62 1.48 -3.74
N ASP A 326 -31.96 2.63 -3.81
CA ASP A 326 -31.92 3.50 -4.99
C ASP A 326 -30.66 3.29 -5.83
N GLY A 327 -29.88 2.23 -5.58
CA GLY A 327 -28.68 1.89 -6.34
C GLY A 327 -27.44 2.70 -5.98
N VAL A 328 -27.48 3.45 -4.87
CA VAL A 328 -26.37 4.29 -4.39
C VAL A 328 -25.80 3.70 -3.12
N GLY A 329 -24.52 3.34 -3.14
CA GLY A 329 -23.81 2.82 -1.97
C GLY A 329 -22.76 3.80 -1.44
N PHE A 330 -22.32 3.54 -0.19
CA PHE A 330 -21.09 4.14 0.33
C PHE A 330 -20.27 3.12 1.13
N HIS A 331 -18.97 3.31 1.12
CA HIS A 331 -18.02 2.40 1.74
C HIS A 331 -16.91 3.16 2.45
N HIS A 332 -16.66 2.81 3.72
CA HIS A 332 -15.53 3.35 4.50
C HIS A 332 -15.23 2.46 5.71
N ALA A 333 -14.04 2.58 6.27
CA ALA A 333 -13.57 1.77 7.40
C ALA A 333 -14.40 1.87 8.68
N GLY A 334 -15.28 2.87 8.81
CA GLY A 334 -16.20 3.03 9.95
C GLY A 334 -17.50 2.21 9.87
N LEU A 335 -17.78 1.54 8.75
CA LEU A 335 -18.88 0.59 8.63
C LEU A 335 -18.53 -0.72 9.34
N SER A 336 -19.57 -1.46 9.80
CA SER A 336 -19.39 -2.82 10.28
C SER A 336 -18.76 -3.70 9.19
N LYS A 337 -18.03 -4.76 9.58
CA LYS A 337 -17.48 -5.70 8.61
C LYS A 337 -18.59 -6.31 7.74
N GLY A 338 -19.73 -6.70 8.37
CA GLY A 338 -20.85 -7.27 7.65
C GLY A 338 -21.47 -6.34 6.61
N ASP A 339 -21.60 -5.04 6.95
CA ASP A 339 -22.11 -4.05 6.00
C ASP A 339 -21.14 -3.83 4.83
N ARG A 340 -19.81 -3.78 5.10
CA ARG A 340 -18.80 -3.66 4.05
C ARG A 340 -18.82 -4.84 3.10
N ASP A 341 -18.78 -6.06 3.64
CA ASP A 341 -18.77 -7.30 2.85
C ASP A 341 -20.02 -7.38 1.94
N ARG A 342 -21.19 -6.96 2.43
CA ARG A 342 -22.44 -6.91 1.63
C ARG A 342 -22.39 -5.86 0.52
N VAL A 343 -21.95 -4.63 0.83
CA VAL A 343 -21.83 -3.56 -0.18
C VAL A 343 -20.88 -3.98 -1.30
N GLU A 344 -19.76 -4.57 -0.95
CA GLU A 344 -18.78 -5.08 -1.91
C GLU A 344 -19.38 -6.18 -2.80
N ALA A 345 -20.08 -7.16 -2.20
CA ALA A 345 -20.75 -8.22 -2.93
C ALA A 345 -21.86 -7.69 -3.85
N TRP A 346 -22.64 -6.71 -3.39
CA TRP A 346 -23.72 -6.11 -4.19
C TRP A 346 -23.19 -5.22 -5.31
N PHE A 347 -22.09 -4.52 -5.08
CA PHE A 347 -21.42 -3.77 -6.14
C PHE A 347 -20.89 -4.73 -7.22
N LYS A 348 -20.18 -5.82 -6.84
CA LYS A 348 -19.74 -6.87 -7.76
C LYS A 348 -20.91 -7.48 -8.57
N ARG A 349 -22.10 -7.63 -7.98
CA ARG A 349 -23.31 -8.17 -8.65
C ARG A 349 -24.08 -7.12 -9.45
N GLY A 350 -23.63 -5.86 -9.53
CA GLY A 350 -24.30 -4.79 -10.26
C GLY A 350 -25.57 -4.24 -9.59
N LYS A 351 -25.86 -4.61 -8.32
CA LYS A 351 -27.03 -4.09 -7.58
C LYS A 351 -26.85 -2.64 -7.14
N ILE A 352 -25.61 -2.22 -6.95
CA ILE A 352 -25.22 -0.84 -6.65
C ILE A 352 -24.61 -0.26 -7.94
N GLY A 353 -25.23 0.78 -8.51
CA GLY A 353 -24.74 1.44 -9.72
C GLY A 353 -23.65 2.45 -9.44
N ILE A 354 -23.74 3.18 -8.31
CA ILE A 354 -22.69 4.15 -7.91
C ILE A 354 -22.29 3.94 -6.46
N LEU A 355 -20.97 3.89 -6.22
CA LEU A 355 -20.38 3.67 -4.91
C LEU A 355 -19.46 4.83 -4.53
N PHE A 356 -19.71 5.49 -3.39
CA PHE A 356 -18.85 6.52 -2.83
C PHE A 356 -17.92 5.89 -1.79
N SER A 357 -16.60 6.08 -1.94
CA SER A 357 -15.63 5.48 -1.04
C SER A 357 -14.49 6.42 -0.68
N THR A 358 -13.83 6.14 0.44
CA THR A 358 -12.52 6.71 0.76
C THR A 358 -11.40 5.95 0.05
N SER A 359 -10.18 6.51 0.01
CA SER A 359 -9.00 5.92 -0.64
C SER A 359 -8.70 4.48 -0.18
N THR A 360 -9.10 4.10 1.03
CA THR A 360 -8.86 2.75 1.56
C THR A 360 -9.40 1.61 0.70
N LEU A 361 -10.44 1.86 -0.10
CA LEU A 361 -10.98 0.86 -1.04
C LEU A 361 -10.02 0.59 -2.21
N ALA A 362 -9.25 1.58 -2.64
CA ALA A 362 -8.32 1.43 -3.75
C ALA A 362 -7.22 0.39 -3.48
N TRP A 363 -6.83 0.25 -2.21
CA TRP A 363 -5.73 -0.61 -1.78
C TRP A 363 -6.15 -2.00 -1.28
N GLY A 364 -7.39 -2.18 -0.85
CA GLY A 364 -7.76 -3.35 -0.05
C GLY A 364 -8.81 -4.28 -0.65
N VAL A 365 -9.46 -3.91 -1.74
CA VAL A 365 -10.55 -4.71 -2.31
C VAL A 365 -10.55 -4.59 -3.83
N ASN A 366 -10.72 -5.72 -4.53
CA ASN A 366 -10.84 -5.72 -5.97
C ASN A 366 -12.30 -5.42 -6.39
N LEU A 367 -12.60 -4.13 -6.55
CA LEU A 367 -13.91 -3.61 -7.01
C LEU A 367 -13.70 -2.74 -8.26
N PRO A 368 -13.66 -3.32 -9.46
CA PRO A 368 -13.59 -2.54 -10.68
C PRO A 368 -14.95 -1.90 -11.00
N ALA A 369 -14.92 -0.73 -11.64
CA ALA A 369 -16.08 -0.03 -12.13
C ALA A 369 -15.83 0.49 -13.54
N ARG A 370 -16.86 0.60 -14.41
CA ARG A 370 -16.69 1.17 -15.75
C ARG A 370 -16.16 2.60 -15.70
N CYS A 371 -16.65 3.39 -14.73
CA CYS A 371 -16.20 4.77 -14.52
C CYS A 371 -15.67 4.96 -13.09
N VAL A 372 -14.49 5.54 -12.98
CA VAL A 372 -13.90 5.94 -11.69
C VAL A 372 -13.72 7.45 -11.68
N VAL A 373 -14.16 8.10 -10.61
CA VAL A 373 -14.00 9.54 -10.44
C VAL A 373 -13.33 9.83 -9.11
N ILE A 374 -12.19 10.48 -9.13
CA ILE A 374 -11.58 11.07 -7.95
C ILE A 374 -12.20 12.46 -7.79
N ARG A 375 -13.17 12.57 -6.87
CA ARG A 375 -13.88 13.83 -6.60
C ARG A 375 -13.04 14.82 -5.83
N ASP A 376 -12.29 14.31 -4.84
CA ASP A 376 -11.45 15.13 -3.97
C ASP A 376 -9.99 14.69 -4.13
N THR A 377 -9.15 15.65 -4.46
CA THR A 377 -7.69 15.47 -4.59
C THR A 377 -6.95 15.87 -3.32
N LYS A 378 -7.67 16.38 -2.31
CA LYS A 378 -7.14 16.81 -1.02
C LYS A 378 -7.97 16.21 0.12
N TYR A 379 -7.30 15.94 1.21
CA TYR A 379 -7.92 15.52 2.47
C TYR A 379 -7.42 16.41 3.61
N HIS A 380 -8.11 16.39 4.74
CA HIS A 380 -7.68 17.12 5.92
C HIS A 380 -6.90 16.19 6.85
N ASP A 381 -5.60 16.45 6.98
CA ASP A 381 -4.76 15.83 7.98
C ASP A 381 -4.84 16.65 9.28
N PRO A 382 -4.99 16.02 10.46
CA PRO A 382 -5.08 16.73 11.75
C PRO A 382 -3.83 17.53 12.10
N LEU A 383 -2.65 17.15 11.59
CA LEU A 383 -1.36 17.77 11.90
C LEU A 383 -0.94 18.80 10.83
N GLU A 384 -1.13 18.43 9.56
CA GLU A 384 -0.65 19.22 8.43
C GLU A 384 -1.71 20.11 7.79
N GLY A 385 -3.00 19.87 8.12
CA GLY A 385 -4.11 20.60 7.54
C GLY A 385 -4.59 20.01 6.22
N GLU A 386 -4.80 20.84 5.19
CA GLU A 386 -5.23 20.38 3.87
C GLU A 386 -4.04 19.82 3.09
N THR A 387 -4.03 18.51 2.88
CA THR A 387 -2.94 17.73 2.26
C THR A 387 -3.42 17.10 0.96
N ASP A 388 -2.58 17.10 -0.07
CA ASP A 388 -2.87 16.43 -1.33
C ASP A 388 -2.84 14.90 -1.17
N ILE A 389 -3.73 14.20 -1.89
CA ILE A 389 -3.61 12.74 -1.98
C ILE A 389 -2.34 12.37 -2.75
N SER A 390 -1.71 11.25 -2.37
CA SER A 390 -0.48 10.86 -3.03
C SER A 390 -0.71 10.58 -4.53
N PRO A 391 0.23 10.93 -5.40
CA PRO A 391 0.15 10.58 -6.82
C PRO A 391 -0.07 9.09 -7.08
N LEU A 392 0.52 8.23 -6.26
CA LEU A 392 0.33 6.79 -6.35
C LEU A 392 -1.10 6.37 -5.99
N ASP A 393 -1.71 7.00 -4.98
CA ASP A 393 -3.13 6.77 -4.66
C ASP A 393 -4.02 7.14 -5.84
N VAL A 394 -3.74 8.27 -6.50
CA VAL A 394 -4.48 8.68 -7.71
C VAL A 394 -4.40 7.60 -8.79
N LEU A 395 -3.21 7.11 -9.11
CA LEU A 395 -3.01 6.07 -10.13
C LEU A 395 -3.68 4.75 -9.73
N GLN A 396 -3.59 4.34 -8.47
CA GLN A 396 -4.25 3.14 -7.94
C GLN A 396 -5.78 3.24 -8.00
N MET A 397 -6.35 4.39 -7.65
CA MET A 397 -7.78 4.63 -7.75
C MET A 397 -8.25 4.54 -9.20
N LEU A 398 -7.57 5.22 -10.13
CA LEU A 398 -7.90 5.19 -11.55
C LEU A 398 -7.68 3.81 -12.17
N GLY A 399 -6.73 3.04 -11.65
CA GLY A 399 -6.50 1.65 -12.02
C GLY A 399 -7.72 0.73 -11.82
N ARG A 400 -8.71 1.15 -11.03
CA ARG A 400 -9.98 0.43 -10.83
C ARG A 400 -10.98 0.65 -11.98
N ALA A 401 -10.66 1.51 -12.96
CA ALA A 401 -11.55 1.75 -14.09
C ALA A 401 -11.45 0.62 -15.11
N GLY A 402 -12.64 0.14 -15.57
CA GLY A 402 -12.81 -0.98 -16.47
C GLY A 402 -13.04 -2.30 -15.76
N ARG A 403 -14.15 -2.97 -16.09
CA ARG A 403 -14.53 -4.30 -15.53
C ARG A 403 -14.13 -5.38 -16.54
N PRO A 404 -13.11 -6.22 -16.23
CA PRO A 404 -12.72 -7.31 -17.13
C PRO A 404 -13.90 -8.22 -17.49
N GLY A 405 -14.05 -8.53 -18.77
CA GLY A 405 -15.14 -9.37 -19.29
C GLY A 405 -16.49 -8.67 -19.46
N TYR A 406 -16.61 -7.40 -19.10
CA TYR A 406 -17.83 -6.59 -19.24
C TYR A 406 -17.64 -5.29 -20.04
N ASP A 407 -16.50 -4.65 -19.90
CA ASP A 407 -16.20 -3.36 -20.53
C ASP A 407 -15.02 -3.51 -21.48
N ASP A 408 -15.08 -2.85 -22.64
CA ASP A 408 -13.94 -2.71 -23.54
C ASP A 408 -13.04 -1.55 -23.12
N VAL A 409 -13.65 -0.48 -22.59
CA VAL A 409 -12.98 0.74 -22.13
C VAL A 409 -13.46 1.13 -20.73
N GLY A 410 -12.51 1.36 -19.82
CA GLY A 410 -12.72 1.99 -18.53
C GLY A 410 -12.44 3.49 -18.58
N TYR A 411 -13.11 4.28 -17.76
CA TYR A 411 -12.99 5.74 -17.74
C TYR A 411 -12.55 6.22 -16.36
N GLY A 412 -11.44 6.95 -16.33
CA GLY A 412 -10.84 7.47 -15.09
C GLY A 412 -10.74 9.00 -15.10
N TRP A 413 -11.39 9.65 -14.15
CA TRP A 413 -11.45 11.11 -14.09
C TRP A 413 -10.92 11.65 -12.77
N VAL A 414 -10.05 12.67 -12.84
CA VAL A 414 -9.63 13.48 -11.70
C VAL A 414 -10.38 14.81 -11.74
N VAL A 415 -11.12 15.14 -10.67
CA VAL A 415 -11.81 16.43 -10.50
C VAL A 415 -10.98 17.29 -9.56
N CYS A 416 -10.37 18.35 -10.07
CA CYS A 416 -9.48 19.21 -9.30
C CYS A 416 -9.70 20.69 -9.58
N ASP A 417 -9.00 21.54 -8.84
CA ASP A 417 -8.89 22.97 -9.13
C ASP A 417 -8.18 23.21 -10.47
N ARG A 418 -8.40 24.40 -11.05
CA ARG A 418 -7.69 24.80 -12.25
C ARG A 418 -6.18 24.92 -12.04
N GLY A 419 -5.76 25.34 -10.84
CA GLY A 419 -4.35 25.47 -10.49
C GLY A 419 -3.61 24.14 -10.49
N ASP A 420 -4.31 23.06 -10.11
CA ASP A 420 -3.73 21.72 -9.97
C ASP A 420 -3.86 20.88 -11.26
N ALA A 421 -4.61 21.38 -12.26
CA ALA A 421 -4.97 20.60 -13.44
C ALA A 421 -3.78 20.14 -14.28
N ASP A 422 -2.75 20.93 -14.43
CA ASP A 422 -1.57 20.60 -15.21
C ASP A 422 -0.72 19.55 -14.51
N THR A 423 -0.61 19.60 -13.19
CA THR A 423 0.08 18.59 -12.35
C THR A 423 -0.56 17.22 -12.52
N TYR A 424 -1.90 17.13 -12.48
CA TYR A 424 -2.58 15.85 -12.69
C TYR A 424 -2.53 15.38 -14.15
N ARG A 425 -2.52 16.27 -15.14
CA ARG A 425 -2.31 15.87 -16.55
C ARG A 425 -0.93 15.29 -16.78
N GLU A 426 0.09 15.88 -16.17
CA GLU A 426 1.47 15.38 -16.22
C GLU A 426 1.57 14.01 -15.54
N LEU A 427 1.00 13.87 -14.33
CA LEU A 427 0.94 12.60 -13.61
C LEU A 427 0.29 11.49 -14.44
N LEU A 428 -0.84 11.78 -15.10
CA LEU A 428 -1.56 10.79 -15.91
C LEU A 428 -0.80 10.41 -17.19
N ARG A 429 0.07 11.28 -17.71
CA ARG A 429 0.85 11.03 -18.93
C ARG A 429 2.18 10.33 -18.63
N GLU A 430 2.87 10.71 -17.59
CA GLU A 430 4.26 10.30 -17.32
C GLU A 430 4.39 9.35 -16.15
N GLY A 431 3.34 9.22 -15.32
CA GLY A 431 3.44 8.53 -14.04
C GLY A 431 4.26 9.34 -13.04
N LYS A 432 4.67 8.69 -11.96
CA LYS A 432 5.57 9.27 -10.95
C LYS A 432 6.67 8.26 -10.61
N PRO A 433 7.95 8.68 -10.60
CA PRO A 433 9.02 7.85 -10.05
C PRO A 433 8.75 7.53 -8.58
N ILE A 434 9.12 6.34 -8.17
CA ILE A 434 9.09 5.93 -6.76
C ILE A 434 10.30 6.53 -6.06
N GLU A 435 10.07 7.17 -4.91
CA GLU A 435 11.10 7.78 -4.09
C GLU A 435 11.26 7.04 -2.77
N SER A 436 12.49 7.00 -2.24
CA SER A 436 12.72 6.50 -0.89
C SER A 436 12.27 7.50 0.16
N ARG A 437 11.64 7.01 1.23
CA ARG A 437 11.24 7.79 2.40
C ARG A 437 12.17 7.58 3.59
N LEU A 438 13.28 6.88 3.41
CA LEU A 438 14.20 6.52 4.50
C LEU A 438 14.84 7.74 5.16
N ALA A 439 15.10 8.82 4.41
CA ALA A 439 15.76 10.00 4.96
C ALA A 439 15.05 10.60 6.18
N ALA A 440 13.71 10.67 6.15
CA ALA A 440 12.90 11.21 7.24
C ALA A 440 12.93 10.31 8.50
N GLU A 441 13.01 9.01 8.31
CA GLU A 441 12.98 8.00 9.38
C GLU A 441 14.38 7.46 9.74
N LEU A 442 15.44 8.01 9.13
CA LEU A 442 16.81 7.53 9.28
C LEU A 442 17.27 7.38 10.74
N PRO A 443 17.00 8.35 11.66
CA PRO A 443 17.42 8.21 13.06
C PRO A 443 16.84 6.98 13.75
N ALA A 444 15.56 6.68 13.53
CA ALA A 444 14.88 5.54 14.15
C ALA A 444 15.42 4.20 13.63
N HIS A 445 15.69 4.12 12.32
CA HIS A 445 16.25 2.93 11.70
C HIS A 445 17.72 2.73 12.07
N LEU A 446 18.55 3.80 12.12
CA LEU A 446 19.93 3.70 12.61
C LEU A 446 19.99 3.23 14.06
N ASN A 447 19.16 3.79 14.96
CA ASN A 447 19.07 3.30 16.32
C ASN A 447 18.72 1.79 16.38
N ALA A 448 17.82 1.33 15.51
CA ALA A 448 17.45 -0.08 15.45
C ALA A 448 18.61 -0.97 14.98
N GLU A 449 19.34 -0.56 13.95
CA GLU A 449 20.50 -1.30 13.42
C GLU A 449 21.68 -1.33 14.43
N VAL A 450 21.92 -0.21 15.15
CA VAL A 450 22.88 -0.18 16.26
C VAL A 450 22.43 -1.11 17.39
N ALA A 451 21.13 -1.09 17.74
CA ALA A 451 20.59 -1.95 18.78
C ALA A 451 20.71 -3.44 18.48
N MET A 452 20.68 -3.83 17.23
CA MET A 452 20.90 -5.20 16.74
C MET A 452 22.39 -5.56 16.59
N GLY A 453 23.30 -4.57 16.72
CA GLY A 453 24.74 -4.77 16.54
C GLY A 453 25.18 -4.86 15.07
N THR A 454 24.29 -4.53 14.15
CA THR A 454 24.56 -4.45 12.70
C THR A 454 25.53 -3.31 12.38
N ILE A 455 25.33 -2.17 13.03
CA ILE A 455 26.11 -0.94 12.88
C ILE A 455 26.94 -0.73 14.15
N ARG A 456 28.26 -0.53 13.97
CA ARG A 456 29.22 -0.26 15.05
C ARG A 456 30.05 0.99 14.82
N GLY A 457 29.83 1.71 13.71
CA GLY A 457 30.54 2.92 13.34
C GLY A 457 30.03 3.51 12.05
N LEU A 458 30.58 4.68 11.69
CA LEU A 458 30.16 5.44 10.50
C LEU A 458 30.33 4.65 9.19
N ASP A 459 31.40 3.87 9.07
CA ASP A 459 31.64 3.06 7.87
C ASP A 459 30.61 1.92 7.73
N ASP A 460 30.17 1.33 8.83
CA ASP A 460 29.09 0.33 8.83
C ASP A 460 27.76 0.96 8.40
N VAL A 461 27.49 2.24 8.79
CA VAL A 461 26.28 2.94 8.32
C VAL A 461 26.33 3.15 6.82
N MET A 462 27.47 3.56 6.27
CA MET A 462 27.61 3.73 4.83
C MET A 462 27.42 2.42 4.08
N ALA A 463 28.05 1.33 4.55
CA ALA A 463 27.87 0.00 3.97
C ALA A 463 26.41 -0.51 4.09
N TRP A 464 25.71 -0.18 5.18
CA TRP A 464 24.29 -0.49 5.33
C TRP A 464 23.42 0.33 4.37
N LEU A 465 23.68 1.63 4.22
CA LEU A 465 22.95 2.49 3.27
C LEU A 465 23.10 2.00 1.83
N GLU A 466 24.28 1.50 1.44
CA GLU A 466 24.51 0.92 0.10
C GLU A 466 23.56 -0.25 -0.23
N THR A 467 22.97 -0.89 0.78
CA THR A 467 21.97 -1.96 0.60
C THR A 467 20.53 -1.45 0.46
N THR A 468 20.31 -0.13 0.54
CA THR A 468 18.98 0.49 0.57
C THR A 468 18.57 1.07 -0.80
N PHE A 469 17.28 1.17 -1.03
CA PHE A 469 16.73 1.87 -2.20
C PHE A 469 17.07 3.37 -2.16
N TYR A 470 17.15 3.95 -0.98
CA TYR A 470 17.60 5.33 -0.78
C TYR A 470 18.95 5.60 -1.44
N TYR A 471 19.91 4.69 -1.29
CA TYR A 471 21.25 4.86 -1.86
C TYR A 471 21.22 4.78 -3.40
N VAL A 472 20.44 3.87 -3.97
CA VAL A 472 20.24 3.77 -5.42
C VAL A 472 19.67 5.08 -5.95
N ARG A 473 18.59 5.58 -5.34
CA ARG A 473 17.98 6.86 -5.74
C ARG A 473 18.92 8.04 -5.55
N ALA A 474 19.68 8.07 -4.47
CA ALA A 474 20.66 9.12 -4.21
C ALA A 474 21.80 9.14 -5.25
N ARG A 475 22.17 7.98 -5.82
CA ARG A 475 23.12 7.89 -6.94
C ARG A 475 22.51 8.31 -8.26
N SER A 476 21.25 7.93 -8.52
CA SER A 476 20.54 8.27 -9.76
C SER A 476 20.17 9.75 -9.82
N GLU A 477 19.80 10.36 -8.68
CA GLU A 477 19.37 11.75 -8.55
C GLU A 477 20.21 12.49 -7.49
N PRO A 478 21.51 12.68 -7.71
CA PRO A 478 22.44 13.15 -6.68
C PRO A 478 22.10 14.56 -6.14
N ASP A 479 21.60 15.44 -6.98
CA ASP A 479 21.21 16.79 -6.58
C ASP A 479 19.95 16.78 -5.67
N ALA A 480 18.95 15.97 -6.03
CA ALA A 480 17.70 15.86 -5.28
C ALA A 480 17.90 15.25 -3.88
N TYR A 481 18.81 14.29 -3.79
CA TYR A 481 19.14 13.59 -2.55
C TYR A 481 20.35 14.19 -1.80
N GLY A 482 21.03 15.17 -2.38
CA GLY A 482 22.25 15.80 -1.81
C GLY A 482 23.35 14.76 -1.54
N PHE A 483 23.64 13.90 -2.54
CA PHE A 483 24.54 12.74 -2.40
C PHE A 483 25.92 13.09 -1.89
N ASP A 484 26.51 14.20 -2.37
CA ASP A 484 27.85 14.65 -1.97
C ASP A 484 27.97 14.91 -0.46
N GLY A 485 26.87 15.32 0.21
CA GLY A 485 26.83 15.56 1.65
C GLY A 485 26.31 14.38 2.48
N LEU A 486 26.07 13.21 1.87
CA LEU A 486 25.42 12.08 2.54
C LEU A 486 26.17 11.61 3.79
N ARG A 487 27.51 11.46 3.69
CA ARG A 487 28.34 11.01 4.80
C ARG A 487 28.32 11.96 6.00
N ASP A 488 28.26 13.26 5.75
CA ASP A 488 28.20 14.27 6.81
C ASP A 488 26.82 14.24 7.49
N ARG A 489 25.72 14.16 6.72
CA ARG A 489 24.36 14.01 7.29
C ARG A 489 24.22 12.76 8.15
N VAL A 490 24.81 11.64 7.72
CA VAL A 490 24.83 10.40 8.51
C VAL A 490 25.59 10.59 9.81
N ARG A 491 26.75 11.28 9.76
CA ARG A 491 27.52 11.61 10.96
C ARG A 491 26.68 12.45 11.93
N ASP A 492 26.09 13.53 11.43
CA ASP A 492 25.23 14.43 12.24
C ASP A 492 24.07 13.66 12.87
N THR A 493 23.49 12.70 12.15
CA THR A 493 22.42 11.83 12.66
C THR A 493 22.91 10.93 13.79
N LEU A 494 24.10 10.31 13.65
CA LEU A 494 24.69 9.50 14.72
C LEU A 494 25.02 10.34 15.95
N GLU A 495 25.62 11.51 15.77
CA GLU A 495 25.93 12.46 16.84
C GLU A 495 24.64 12.89 17.57
N SER A 496 23.56 13.18 16.86
CA SER A 496 22.25 13.46 17.45
C SER A 496 21.73 12.30 18.30
N LEU A 497 21.84 11.04 17.83
CA LEU A 497 21.44 9.86 18.59
C LEU A 497 22.30 9.67 19.86
N VAL A 498 23.56 10.07 19.82
CA VAL A 498 24.47 10.08 21.00
C VAL A 498 24.03 11.14 21.99
N ASP A 499 23.83 12.38 21.53
CA ASP A 499 23.40 13.51 22.38
C ASP A 499 22.05 13.23 23.04
N GLU A 500 21.16 12.57 22.32
CA GLU A 500 19.86 12.15 22.82
C GLU A 500 19.92 10.89 23.71
N GLY A 501 21.08 10.25 23.81
CA GLY A 501 21.32 9.12 24.71
C GLY A 501 20.72 7.78 24.24
N PHE A 502 20.41 7.64 22.95
CA PHE A 502 20.00 6.36 22.34
C PHE A 502 21.18 5.47 22.04
N VAL A 503 22.29 6.09 21.69
CA VAL A 503 23.54 5.45 21.32
C VAL A 503 24.66 6.01 22.19
N ALA A 504 25.61 5.20 22.59
CA ALA A 504 26.90 5.65 23.16
C ALA A 504 27.97 5.57 22.07
N ALA A 505 28.89 6.51 22.06
CA ALA A 505 30.00 6.51 21.12
C ALA A 505 31.32 6.85 21.83
N ASP A 506 32.43 6.34 21.29
CA ASP A 506 33.78 6.76 21.66
C ASP A 506 34.26 7.93 20.77
N ASP A 507 35.49 8.40 21.02
CA ASP A 507 36.09 9.51 20.27
C ASP A 507 36.29 9.19 18.76
N GLU A 508 36.23 7.93 18.36
CA GLU A 508 36.35 7.46 16.97
C GLU A 508 34.98 7.18 16.32
N LEU A 509 33.87 7.60 16.98
CA LEU A 509 32.48 7.29 16.57
C LEU A 509 32.20 5.79 16.41
N ARG A 510 32.84 4.95 17.20
CA ARG A 510 32.40 3.57 17.38
C ARG A 510 31.20 3.58 18.31
N VAL A 511 30.10 3.01 17.84
CA VAL A 511 28.80 3.14 18.48
C VAL A 511 28.35 1.84 19.16
N GLU A 512 27.71 1.99 20.30
CA GLU A 512 27.06 0.90 21.04
C GLU A 512 25.66 1.33 21.49
N PRO A 513 24.68 0.41 21.53
CA PRO A 513 23.32 0.76 21.94
C PRO A 513 23.25 0.96 23.45
N THR A 514 22.62 2.05 23.88
CA THR A 514 22.24 2.25 25.29
C THR A 514 21.02 1.40 25.66
N THR A 515 20.66 1.38 26.94
CA THR A 515 19.41 0.75 27.39
C THR A 515 18.19 1.40 26.74
N LEU A 516 18.19 2.73 26.59
CA LEU A 516 17.11 3.49 25.95
C LEU A 516 16.97 3.09 24.48
N GLY A 517 18.07 3.08 23.73
CA GLY A 517 18.07 2.69 22.31
C GLY A 517 17.60 1.25 22.10
N ARG A 518 18.04 0.30 22.95
CA ARG A 518 17.55 -1.08 22.88
C ARG A 518 16.06 -1.19 23.14
N LEU A 519 15.53 -0.46 24.13
CA LEU A 519 14.11 -0.47 24.47
C LEU A 519 13.28 0.16 23.35
N ALA A 520 13.70 1.29 22.80
CA ALA A 520 13.03 1.95 21.68
C ALA A 520 12.93 0.99 20.47
N SER A 521 14.04 0.35 20.08
CA SER A 521 14.07 -0.64 19.00
C SER A 521 13.19 -1.86 19.29
N LYS A 522 13.34 -2.46 20.49
CA LYS A 522 12.64 -3.70 20.86
C LYS A 522 11.13 -3.56 20.93
N TYR A 523 10.64 -2.42 21.45
CA TYR A 523 9.23 -2.13 21.63
C TYR A 523 8.63 -1.29 20.50
N TYR A 524 9.43 -0.98 19.47
CA TYR A 524 8.97 -0.23 18.29
C TYR A 524 8.45 1.17 18.66
N LEU A 525 9.11 1.82 19.60
CA LEU A 525 8.74 3.16 20.04
C LEU A 525 9.37 4.22 19.15
N ARG A 526 8.63 5.27 18.87
CA ARG A 526 9.20 6.50 18.33
C ARG A 526 10.25 7.05 19.28
N LEU A 527 11.33 7.62 18.75
CA LEU A 527 12.42 8.13 19.59
C LEU A 527 11.94 9.21 20.55
N GLU A 528 11.01 10.05 20.14
CA GLU A 528 10.39 11.06 20.97
C GLU A 528 9.64 10.46 22.17
N THR A 529 8.85 9.42 21.95
CA THR A 529 8.16 8.68 23.00
C THR A 529 9.15 8.08 23.99
N ALA A 530 10.23 7.47 23.51
CA ALA A 530 11.26 6.90 24.35
C ALA A 530 11.97 7.98 25.21
N ARG A 531 12.20 9.19 24.67
CA ARG A 531 12.71 10.35 25.42
C ARG A 531 11.75 10.74 26.54
N ARG A 532 10.46 10.87 26.28
CA ARG A 532 9.42 11.20 27.28
C ARG A 532 9.40 10.15 28.41
N PHE A 533 9.56 8.87 28.09
CA PHE A 533 9.62 7.81 29.09
C PHE A 533 10.90 7.90 29.94
N ARG A 534 12.05 8.23 29.34
CA ARG A 534 13.28 8.48 30.10
C ARG A 534 13.15 9.67 31.06
N GLU A 535 12.55 10.76 30.61
CA GLU A 535 12.29 11.94 31.44
C GLU A 535 11.36 11.61 32.62
N LEU A 536 10.31 10.80 32.37
CA LEU A 536 9.43 10.31 33.42
C LEU A 536 10.20 9.47 34.43
N ALA A 537 11.02 8.53 33.97
CA ALA A 537 11.81 7.63 34.84
C ALA A 537 12.83 8.40 35.71
N GLY A 538 13.28 9.56 35.28
CA GLY A 538 14.18 10.46 35.99
C GLY A 538 13.51 11.30 37.09
N ARG A 539 12.17 11.28 37.21
CA ARG A 539 11.46 12.06 38.25
C ARG A 539 11.59 11.42 39.62
N GLU A 540 11.80 12.25 40.64
CA GLU A 540 11.91 11.80 42.03
C GLU A 540 10.64 11.09 42.54
N ARG A 541 9.48 11.45 42.02
CA ARG A 541 8.19 10.88 42.40
C ARG A 541 7.36 10.51 41.16
N LEU A 542 7.02 9.25 41.05
CA LEU A 542 6.11 8.73 40.04
C LEU A 542 4.69 8.64 40.61
N THR A 543 3.71 9.18 39.90
CA THR A 543 2.29 9.03 40.20
C THR A 543 1.62 8.23 39.09
N ALA A 544 0.52 7.54 39.39
CA ALA A 544 -0.24 6.80 38.38
C ALA A 544 -0.68 7.74 37.22
N ASP A 545 -1.19 8.91 37.58
CA ASP A 545 -1.60 9.92 36.60
C ASP A 545 -0.44 10.40 35.73
N GLY A 546 0.75 10.62 36.33
CA GLY A 546 1.95 11.02 35.61
C GLY A 546 2.41 9.96 34.61
N ILE A 547 2.31 8.67 34.97
CA ILE A 547 2.63 7.55 34.09
C ILE A 547 1.62 7.49 32.94
N LEU A 548 0.33 7.51 33.23
CA LEU A 548 -0.74 7.43 32.24
C LEU A 548 -0.76 8.64 31.31
N ALA A 549 -0.52 9.85 31.84
CA ALA A 549 -0.41 11.05 31.05
C ALA A 549 0.80 11.00 30.10
N THR A 550 1.94 10.43 30.53
CA THR A 550 3.10 10.24 29.66
C THR A 550 2.82 9.23 28.56
N VAL A 551 2.12 8.12 28.87
CA VAL A 551 1.67 7.15 27.87
C VAL A 551 0.70 7.80 26.89
N ALA A 552 -0.29 8.55 27.39
CA ALA A 552 -1.26 9.24 26.56
C ALA A 552 -0.63 10.31 25.65
N GLY A 553 0.44 10.96 26.10
CA GLY A 553 1.21 11.94 25.33
C GLY A 553 2.26 11.33 24.42
N ALA A 554 2.26 10.01 24.19
CA ALA A 554 3.20 9.37 23.27
C ALA A 554 2.95 9.82 21.81
N ALA A 555 4.03 10.01 21.06
CA ALA A 555 3.97 10.47 19.67
C ALA A 555 3.21 9.50 18.74
N GLU A 556 3.03 8.25 19.14
CA GLU A 556 2.17 7.27 18.48
C GLU A 556 0.69 7.69 18.41
N PHE A 557 0.28 8.62 19.27
CA PHE A 557 -1.09 9.13 19.36
C PHE A 557 -1.28 10.53 18.75
N ASP A 558 -0.26 11.15 18.15
CA ASP A 558 -0.32 12.49 17.58
C ASP A 558 -1.46 12.64 16.54
N SER A 559 -1.79 11.55 15.82
CA SER A 559 -2.90 11.53 14.85
C SER A 559 -4.30 11.42 15.48
N VAL A 560 -4.40 11.24 16.80
CA VAL A 560 -5.69 11.14 17.49
C VAL A 560 -6.30 12.53 17.64
N SER A 561 -7.49 12.72 17.10
CA SER A 561 -8.26 13.97 17.26
C SER A 561 -9.45 13.79 18.22
N ALA A 562 -9.73 14.80 19.02
CA ALA A 562 -10.96 14.90 19.80
C ALA A 562 -12.06 15.58 18.98
N ARG A 563 -13.24 14.97 18.92
CA ARG A 563 -14.42 15.58 18.28
C ARG A 563 -15.11 16.52 19.26
N ALA A 564 -15.68 17.61 18.76
CA ALA A 564 -16.43 18.54 19.61
C ALA A 564 -17.54 17.87 20.43
N ALA A 565 -18.18 16.83 19.89
CA ALA A 565 -19.21 16.06 20.59
C ALA A 565 -18.66 15.16 21.73
N GLU A 566 -17.36 14.93 21.77
CA GLU A 566 -16.68 14.09 22.78
C GLU A 566 -16.09 14.94 23.92
N ALA A 567 -15.95 16.24 23.73
CA ALA A 567 -15.28 17.15 24.68
C ALA A 567 -15.87 17.08 26.10
N ASP A 568 -17.20 17.16 26.22
CA ASP A 568 -17.89 17.07 27.53
C ASP A 568 -17.69 15.72 28.23
N ALA A 569 -17.53 14.63 27.47
CA ALA A 569 -17.26 13.30 28.02
C ALA A 569 -15.82 13.17 28.50
N VAL A 570 -14.88 13.68 27.69
CA VAL A 570 -13.44 13.73 28.02
C VAL A 570 -13.24 14.57 29.28
N ASP A 571 -13.79 15.78 29.34
CA ASP A 571 -13.63 16.67 30.49
C ASP A 571 -14.23 16.07 31.77
N ARG A 572 -15.35 15.37 31.67
CA ARG A 572 -15.98 14.70 32.81
C ARG A 572 -15.13 13.55 33.38
N ILE A 573 -14.49 12.77 32.49
CA ILE A 573 -13.60 11.67 32.89
C ILE A 573 -12.32 12.24 33.51
N LEU A 574 -11.83 13.37 33.00
CA LEU A 574 -10.61 14.02 33.46
C LEU A 574 -10.81 14.94 34.68
N GLU A 575 -12.03 15.05 35.22
CA GLU A 575 -12.32 15.87 36.41
C GLU A 575 -11.47 15.40 37.60
N GLY A 576 -10.64 16.29 38.14
CA GLY A 576 -9.69 15.97 39.20
C GLY A 576 -8.31 15.48 38.79
N HIS A 577 -8.08 15.32 37.47
CA HIS A 577 -6.78 14.98 36.88
C HIS A 577 -6.20 16.22 36.18
N ASP A 578 -5.11 16.75 36.69
CA ASP A 578 -4.42 17.90 36.08
C ASP A 578 -3.37 17.39 35.08
N THR A 579 -3.54 17.72 33.79
CA THR A 579 -2.63 17.31 32.73
C THR A 579 -2.41 18.44 31.73
N ALA A 580 -1.16 18.65 31.31
CA ALA A 580 -0.78 19.60 30.26
C ALA A 580 -0.80 18.95 28.86
N LEU A 581 -1.77 18.06 28.58
CA LEU A 581 -1.91 17.35 27.32
C LEU A 581 -2.76 18.14 26.33
N GLU A 582 -2.47 18.02 25.04
CA GLU A 582 -3.29 18.55 23.95
C GLU A 582 -4.60 17.74 23.79
N ASP A 583 -5.60 18.30 23.10
CA ASP A 583 -6.96 17.73 23.01
C ASP A 583 -7.00 16.27 22.57
N GLY A 584 -6.21 15.88 21.58
CA GLY A 584 -6.12 14.49 21.13
C GLY A 584 -5.57 13.56 22.21
N HIS A 585 -4.47 13.96 22.84
CA HIS A 585 -3.82 13.23 23.94
C HIS A 585 -4.67 13.23 25.22
N ARG A 586 -5.43 14.30 25.49
CA ARG A 586 -6.44 14.31 26.57
C ARG A 586 -7.49 13.25 26.37
N LYS A 587 -7.96 13.06 25.12
CA LYS A 587 -8.89 11.98 24.79
C LYS A 587 -8.28 10.59 25.05
N VAL A 588 -7.02 10.37 24.64
CA VAL A 588 -6.31 9.10 24.91
C VAL A 588 -6.20 8.87 26.41
N PHE A 589 -5.85 9.91 27.18
CA PHE A 589 -5.75 9.81 28.66
C PHE A 589 -7.10 9.46 29.28
N ALA A 590 -8.19 10.10 28.84
CA ALA A 590 -9.53 9.78 29.31
C ALA A 590 -9.92 8.32 29.00
N ILE A 591 -9.59 7.81 27.83
CA ILE A 591 -9.83 6.41 27.45
C ILE A 591 -9.03 5.45 28.35
N LEU A 592 -7.77 5.74 28.63
CA LEU A 592 -6.94 4.92 29.51
C LEU A 592 -7.52 4.87 30.93
N LEU A 593 -7.93 6.02 31.49
CA LEU A 593 -8.56 6.09 32.81
C LEU A 593 -9.88 5.32 32.86
N ALA A 594 -10.74 5.52 31.86
CA ALA A 594 -12.04 4.85 31.77
C ALA A 594 -11.87 3.32 31.63
N SER A 595 -10.90 2.87 30.83
CA SER A 595 -10.58 1.45 30.67
C SER A 595 -10.10 0.81 31.97
N MET A 596 -9.27 1.53 32.75
CA MET A 596 -8.80 1.04 34.06
C MET A 596 -9.91 1.01 35.12
N ALA A 597 -10.93 1.86 34.97
CA ALA A 597 -12.07 1.90 35.86
C ALA A 597 -13.23 0.95 35.45
N ASP A 598 -13.04 0.10 34.40
CA ASP A 598 -14.08 -0.75 33.80
C ASP A 598 -15.35 0.04 33.38
N THR A 599 -15.20 1.29 32.98
CA THR A 599 -16.30 2.20 32.64
C THR A 599 -16.36 2.58 31.16
N VAL A 600 -15.66 1.84 30.29
CA VAL A 600 -15.68 2.06 28.84
C VAL A 600 -16.84 1.35 28.17
#